data_f647ba75b8b5d63ebc139f9a0a49dfb5
#
_entry.id   f647ba75b8b5d63ebc139f9a0a49dfb5
#
_cell.length_a   1.000
_cell.length_b   1.000
_cell.length_c   1.000
_cell.angle_alpha   90.00
_cell.angle_beta   90.00
_cell.angle_gamma   90.00
#
_symmetry.space_group_name_H-M   'P 1'
#
loop_
_entity.id
_entity.type
_entity.pdbx_description
1 polymer ?
#
loop_
_entity_poly.entity_id
_entity_poly.type
_entity_poly.pdbx_seq_one_letter_code
_entity_poly.pdbx_strand_id
1 'polypeptide(L)'
;MIRTIDALGAAAARIGGETPRLDAEVLLAHHLGCARGDLLLNPERNFDPQDYEKLVERRAAGEPVAHITGTREFWSVTLKVSPAVLIPRPDTETLVEVALKLCARPPARILDLGTGSGALLLACLSEWPNATGLGVDASLAALAVAQENAQSTGLAGRANFRLGDWGEGLSERFDLILSNPPYIAETEEISEEVRTFEPASALFAGGDGLDDYRRILPQLPSLLNPGGLAVLEIGHTQGQTLLAMAADHGFTASLHPDLAGRDRCVALNVSTLKPAA
;
A
#
# COMPACT_ATOMS: atom_id res chain seq x y z
N MET A 1 10.84 -37.19 -2.15
CA MET A 1 10.10 -36.84 -0.91
C MET A 1 11.10 -36.35 0.13
N ILE A 2 10.86 -35.17 0.73
CA ILE A 2 11.68 -34.56 1.77
C ILE A 2 10.75 -34.13 2.93
N ARG A 3 11.26 -34.11 4.18
CA ARG A 3 10.48 -33.57 5.31
C ARG A 3 10.40 -32.05 5.26
N THR A 4 9.27 -31.52 5.69
CA THR A 4 9.02 -30.08 5.79
C THR A 4 10.16 -29.34 6.51
N ILE A 5 10.59 -29.84 7.68
CA ILE A 5 11.62 -29.17 8.47
C ILE A 5 12.98 -29.10 7.76
N ASP A 6 13.36 -30.16 7.05
CA ASP A 6 14.63 -30.23 6.32
C ASP A 6 14.60 -29.29 5.10
N ALA A 7 13.48 -29.30 4.36
CA ALA A 7 13.27 -28.41 3.22
C ALA A 7 13.33 -26.92 3.61
N LEU A 8 12.66 -26.55 4.72
CA LEU A 8 12.67 -25.19 5.22
C LEU A 8 14.07 -24.72 5.66
N GLY A 9 14.84 -25.61 6.30
CA GLY A 9 16.22 -25.31 6.67
C GLY A 9 17.13 -25.08 5.46
N ALA A 10 17.04 -25.95 4.44
CA ALA A 10 17.81 -25.84 3.21
C ALA A 10 17.41 -24.58 2.40
N ALA A 11 16.13 -24.31 2.30
CA ALA A 11 15.61 -23.14 1.60
C ALA A 11 16.08 -21.82 2.27
N ALA A 12 15.94 -21.72 3.58
CA ALA A 12 16.38 -20.53 4.33
C ALA A 12 17.88 -20.25 4.14
N ALA A 13 18.72 -21.28 4.13
CA ALA A 13 20.15 -21.12 3.89
C ALA A 13 20.50 -20.59 2.47
N ARG A 14 19.64 -20.89 1.47
CA ARG A 14 19.83 -20.42 0.07
C ARG A 14 19.26 -19.03 -0.17
N ILE A 15 18.10 -18.71 0.44
CA ILE A 15 17.42 -17.43 0.26
C ILE A 15 18.26 -16.29 0.84
N GLY A 16 18.81 -16.46 2.05
CA GLY A 16 19.51 -15.36 2.73
C GLY A 16 18.62 -14.17 3.09
N GLY A 17 19.24 -13.00 3.36
CA GLY A 17 18.51 -11.76 3.70
C GLY A 17 18.04 -11.69 5.15
N GLU A 18 17.08 -10.81 5.44
CA GLU A 18 16.65 -10.50 6.81
C GLU A 18 15.69 -11.56 7.40
N THR A 19 14.82 -12.14 6.57
CA THR A 19 13.75 -13.05 7.00
C THR A 19 13.73 -14.38 6.26
N PRO A 20 14.90 -15.05 6.04
CA PRO A 20 14.99 -16.19 5.12
C PRO A 20 14.13 -17.38 5.54
N ARG A 21 13.96 -17.58 6.85
CA ARG A 21 13.10 -18.64 7.38
C ARG A 21 11.63 -18.37 7.14
N LEU A 22 11.20 -17.15 7.34
CA LEU A 22 9.81 -16.72 7.08
C LEU A 22 9.49 -16.83 5.60
N ASP A 23 10.39 -16.38 4.74
CA ASP A 23 10.25 -16.45 3.29
C ASP A 23 10.09 -17.92 2.83
N ALA A 24 10.95 -18.82 3.32
CA ALA A 24 10.85 -20.24 3.05
C ALA A 24 9.51 -20.85 3.49
N GLU A 25 9.02 -20.47 4.67
CA GLU A 25 7.73 -20.94 5.20
C GLU A 25 6.55 -20.45 4.36
N VAL A 26 6.54 -19.18 3.96
CA VAL A 26 5.48 -18.62 3.11
C VAL A 26 5.46 -19.30 1.74
N LEU A 27 6.62 -19.48 1.11
CA LEU A 27 6.73 -20.17 -0.17
C LEU A 27 6.28 -21.63 -0.08
N LEU A 28 6.62 -22.33 1.00
CA LEU A 28 6.21 -23.71 1.17
C LEU A 28 4.70 -23.82 1.46
N ALA A 29 4.14 -22.93 2.26
CA ALA A 29 2.71 -22.87 2.51
C ALA A 29 1.93 -22.63 1.21
N HIS A 30 2.42 -21.70 0.37
CA HIS A 30 1.87 -21.45 -0.95
C HIS A 30 1.92 -22.70 -1.85
N HIS A 31 3.09 -23.36 -1.94
CA HIS A 31 3.26 -24.60 -2.72
C HIS A 31 2.31 -25.72 -2.29
N LEU A 32 2.11 -25.89 -0.99
CA LEU A 32 1.26 -26.94 -0.44
C LEU A 32 -0.23 -26.56 -0.35
N GLY A 33 -0.60 -25.32 -0.67
CA GLY A 33 -1.97 -24.82 -0.56
C GLY A 33 -2.52 -24.87 0.86
N CYS A 34 -1.69 -24.57 1.88
CA CYS A 34 -2.08 -24.63 3.29
C CYS A 34 -1.67 -23.34 4.03
N ALA A 35 -2.17 -23.15 5.25
CA ALA A 35 -1.72 -22.05 6.09
C ALA A 35 -0.30 -22.29 6.62
N ARG A 36 0.48 -21.21 6.82
CA ARG A 36 1.83 -21.29 7.39
C ARG A 36 1.84 -22.00 8.76
N GLY A 37 0.80 -21.78 9.58
CA GLY A 37 0.64 -22.45 10.88
C GLY A 37 0.57 -23.99 10.77
N ASP A 38 0.01 -24.52 9.69
CA ASP A 38 -0.09 -25.96 9.46
C ASP A 38 1.28 -26.62 9.26
N LEU A 39 2.25 -25.87 8.69
CA LEU A 39 3.63 -26.34 8.54
C LEU A 39 4.31 -26.50 9.89
N LEU A 40 4.07 -25.56 10.81
CA LEU A 40 4.66 -25.56 12.15
C LEU A 40 4.09 -26.68 13.03
N LEU A 41 2.83 -27.02 12.81
CA LEU A 41 2.16 -28.13 13.51
C LEU A 41 2.55 -29.51 12.96
N ASN A 42 3.02 -29.60 11.70
CA ASN A 42 3.34 -30.83 11.02
C ASN A 42 4.75 -30.83 10.40
N PRO A 43 5.82 -30.60 11.18
CA PRO A 43 7.18 -30.41 10.66
C PRO A 43 7.77 -31.65 9.99
N GLU A 44 7.26 -32.84 10.34
CA GLU A 44 7.69 -34.16 9.80
C GLU A 44 6.91 -34.57 8.54
N ARG A 45 5.95 -33.77 8.06
CA ARG A 45 5.21 -34.05 6.82
C ARG A 45 6.17 -34.14 5.64
N ASN A 46 6.00 -35.19 4.82
CA ASN A 46 6.78 -35.35 3.59
C ASN A 46 6.02 -34.81 2.39
N PHE A 47 6.74 -34.23 1.47
CA PHE A 47 6.21 -33.70 0.19
C PHE A 47 7.25 -33.84 -0.94
N ASP A 48 6.81 -33.64 -2.20
CA ASP A 48 7.71 -33.57 -3.35
C ASP A 48 8.26 -32.15 -3.46
N PRO A 49 9.57 -31.92 -3.36
CA PRO A 49 10.14 -30.58 -3.34
C PRO A 49 10.30 -29.95 -4.73
N GLN A 50 10.08 -30.65 -5.84
CA GLN A 50 10.47 -30.22 -7.17
C GLN A 50 9.95 -28.81 -7.55
N ASP A 51 8.68 -28.52 -7.34
CA ASP A 51 8.12 -27.22 -7.64
C ASP A 51 8.39 -26.18 -6.54
N TYR A 52 8.53 -26.60 -5.30
CA TYR A 52 8.98 -25.74 -4.22
C TYR A 52 10.40 -25.19 -4.46
N GLU A 53 11.30 -26.04 -4.95
CA GLU A 53 12.69 -25.65 -5.28
C GLU A 53 12.73 -24.49 -6.30
N LYS A 54 11.84 -24.49 -7.30
CA LYS A 54 11.73 -23.39 -8.27
C LYS A 54 11.33 -22.07 -7.61
N LEU A 55 10.44 -22.09 -6.61
CA LEU A 55 10.05 -20.91 -5.85
C LEU A 55 11.22 -20.37 -5.02
N VAL A 56 11.97 -21.30 -4.38
CA VAL A 56 13.18 -20.96 -3.62
C VAL A 56 14.25 -20.34 -4.52
N GLU A 57 14.45 -20.85 -5.73
CA GLU A 57 15.39 -20.31 -6.72
C GLU A 57 15.02 -18.88 -7.13
N ARG A 58 13.74 -18.60 -7.40
CA ARG A 58 13.24 -17.26 -7.70
C ARG A 58 13.53 -16.30 -6.54
N ARG A 59 13.22 -16.71 -5.30
CA ARG A 59 13.46 -15.89 -4.11
C ARG A 59 14.97 -15.67 -3.88
N ALA A 60 15.78 -16.69 -4.04
CA ALA A 60 17.24 -16.57 -3.92
C ALA A 60 17.86 -15.65 -5.00
N ALA A 61 17.18 -15.49 -6.14
CA ALA A 61 17.53 -14.51 -7.18
C ALA A 61 17.00 -13.08 -6.87
N GLY A 62 16.39 -12.85 -5.69
CA GLY A 62 15.94 -11.55 -5.22
C GLY A 62 14.48 -11.22 -5.55
N GLU A 63 13.71 -12.14 -6.19
CA GLU A 63 12.31 -11.84 -6.49
C GLU A 63 11.47 -11.78 -5.18
N PRO A 64 10.63 -10.73 -4.98
CA PRO A 64 9.81 -10.59 -3.80
C PRO A 64 8.86 -11.78 -3.59
N VAL A 65 8.74 -12.25 -2.34
CA VAL A 65 7.83 -13.37 -2.00
C VAL A 65 6.40 -13.08 -2.50
N ALA A 66 5.94 -11.84 -2.38
CA ALA A 66 4.61 -11.45 -2.83
C ALA A 66 4.42 -11.60 -4.35
N HIS A 67 5.44 -11.35 -5.16
CA HIS A 67 5.40 -11.61 -6.61
C HIS A 67 5.44 -13.09 -6.94
N ILE A 68 6.18 -13.88 -6.16
CA ILE A 68 6.26 -15.34 -6.34
C ILE A 68 4.92 -16.00 -6.02
N THR A 69 4.28 -15.58 -4.93
CA THR A 69 2.98 -16.12 -4.49
C THR A 69 1.78 -15.47 -5.19
N GLY A 70 2.01 -14.29 -5.82
CA GLY A 70 0.98 -13.50 -6.48
C GLY A 70 0.04 -12.78 -5.51
N THR A 71 0.29 -12.82 -4.20
CA THR A 71 -0.60 -12.23 -3.18
C THR A 71 0.16 -11.55 -2.06
N ARG A 72 -0.51 -10.56 -1.43
CA ARG A 72 -0.07 -9.86 -0.23
C ARG A 72 -1.25 -9.61 0.70
N GLU A 73 -1.10 -9.92 1.97
CA GLU A 73 -2.05 -9.48 3.00
C GLU A 73 -1.81 -8.00 3.32
N PHE A 74 -2.88 -7.24 3.39
CA PHE A 74 -2.87 -5.84 3.80
C PHE A 74 -4.14 -5.57 4.61
N TRP A 75 -3.98 -5.07 5.85
CA TRP A 75 -5.11 -4.89 6.76
C TRP A 75 -5.90 -6.20 6.95
N SER A 76 -7.16 -6.22 6.61
CA SER A 76 -8.05 -7.39 6.72
C SER A 76 -8.29 -8.10 5.39
N VAL A 77 -7.57 -7.75 4.31
CA VAL A 77 -7.80 -8.27 2.96
C VAL A 77 -6.55 -8.92 2.37
N THR A 78 -6.76 -9.99 1.61
CA THR A 78 -5.71 -10.59 0.79
C THR A 78 -5.82 -10.04 -0.63
N LEU A 79 -4.76 -9.39 -1.10
CA LEU A 79 -4.70 -8.70 -2.38
C LEU A 79 -3.80 -9.46 -3.36
N LYS A 80 -4.20 -9.54 -4.61
CA LYS A 80 -3.31 -9.88 -5.71
C LYS A 80 -2.32 -8.76 -5.94
N VAL A 81 -1.09 -9.13 -6.24
CA VAL A 81 -0.01 -8.21 -6.60
C VAL A 81 0.73 -8.72 -7.83
N SER A 82 1.33 -7.80 -8.55
CA SER A 82 2.14 -8.09 -9.74
C SER A 82 3.19 -6.98 -9.92
N PRO A 83 4.15 -7.11 -10.83
CA PRO A 83 5.11 -6.03 -11.13
C PRO A 83 4.47 -4.72 -11.62
N ALA A 84 3.15 -4.68 -11.85
CA ALA A 84 2.43 -3.48 -12.25
C ALA A 84 2.08 -2.54 -11.07
N VAL A 85 2.23 -3.00 -9.83
CA VAL A 85 1.84 -2.25 -8.62
C VAL A 85 2.92 -2.32 -7.55
N LEU A 86 2.99 -1.29 -6.72
CA LEU A 86 3.76 -1.35 -5.48
C LEU A 86 3.18 -2.46 -4.58
N ILE A 87 4.05 -3.30 -4.02
CA ILE A 87 3.63 -4.29 -3.02
C ILE A 87 3.18 -3.54 -1.76
N PRO A 88 1.93 -3.72 -1.29
CA PRO A 88 1.45 -3.04 -0.09
C PRO A 88 2.36 -3.26 1.12
N ARG A 89 2.76 -2.16 1.78
CA ARG A 89 3.67 -2.17 2.93
C ARG A 89 2.87 -2.16 4.24
N PRO A 90 3.35 -2.84 5.29
CA PRO A 90 2.71 -2.78 6.60
C PRO A 90 2.61 -1.35 7.15
N ASP A 91 3.63 -0.52 6.92
CA ASP A 91 3.65 0.87 7.38
C ASP A 91 2.51 1.71 6.79
N THR A 92 2.05 1.38 5.58
CA THR A 92 0.92 2.03 4.90
C THR A 92 -0.42 1.79 5.63
N GLU A 93 -0.52 0.75 6.46
CA GLU A 93 -1.70 0.49 7.31
C GLU A 93 -1.95 1.62 8.32
N THR A 94 -0.90 2.38 8.67
CA THR A 94 -1.01 3.59 9.49
C THR A 94 -2.02 4.60 8.92
N LEU A 95 -2.16 4.70 7.59
CA LEU A 95 -3.14 5.60 6.98
C LEU A 95 -4.57 5.17 7.30
N VAL A 96 -4.83 3.87 7.29
CA VAL A 96 -6.15 3.31 7.64
C VAL A 96 -6.45 3.56 9.12
N GLU A 97 -5.49 3.29 10.00
CA GLU A 97 -5.62 3.55 11.45
C GLU A 97 -5.91 5.02 11.74
N VAL A 98 -5.17 5.94 11.11
CA VAL A 98 -5.36 7.38 11.27
C VAL A 98 -6.72 7.82 10.73
N ALA A 99 -7.14 7.31 9.59
CA ALA A 99 -8.46 7.60 9.03
C ALA A 99 -9.58 7.11 9.97
N LEU A 100 -9.49 5.90 10.52
CA LEU A 100 -10.45 5.36 11.50
C LEU A 100 -10.51 6.20 12.77
N LYS A 101 -9.37 6.70 13.23
CA LYS A 101 -9.26 7.50 14.46
C LYS A 101 -9.78 8.92 14.29
N LEU A 102 -9.54 9.55 13.13
CA LEU A 102 -9.79 10.97 12.92
C LEU A 102 -11.11 11.28 12.20
N CYS A 103 -11.69 10.35 11.46
CA CYS A 103 -13.00 10.53 10.88
C CYS A 103 -14.06 10.61 12.01
N ALA A 104 -14.59 11.79 12.26
CA ALA A 104 -15.60 12.02 13.30
C ALA A 104 -16.89 11.21 13.07
N ARG A 105 -17.15 10.80 11.84
CA ARG A 105 -18.25 9.94 11.40
C ARG A 105 -17.78 9.08 10.24
N PRO A 106 -18.39 7.90 10.00
CA PRO A 106 -18.09 7.08 8.84
C PRO A 106 -18.17 7.88 7.53
N PRO A 107 -17.12 7.87 6.67
CA PRO A 107 -17.18 8.54 5.38
C PRO A 107 -18.19 7.85 4.46
N ALA A 108 -18.97 8.63 3.72
CA ALA A 108 -19.86 8.08 2.70
C ALA A 108 -19.13 7.86 1.37
N ARG A 109 -18.17 8.76 1.06
CA ARG A 109 -17.40 8.73 -0.19
C ARG A 109 -15.91 8.83 0.10
N ILE A 110 -15.14 7.87 -0.42
CA ILE A 110 -13.69 7.75 -0.24
C ILE A 110 -13.01 7.92 -1.61
N LEU A 111 -11.93 8.69 -1.66
CA LEU A 111 -11.04 8.80 -2.82
C LEU A 111 -9.67 8.24 -2.44
N ASP A 112 -9.08 7.44 -3.33
CA ASP A 112 -7.72 6.93 -3.20
C ASP A 112 -6.92 7.37 -4.44
N LEU A 113 -5.97 8.27 -4.24
CA LEU A 113 -5.13 8.85 -5.30
C LEU A 113 -3.83 8.05 -5.41
N GLY A 114 -3.52 7.52 -6.61
CA GLY A 114 -2.45 6.56 -6.82
C GLY A 114 -2.81 5.21 -6.21
N THR A 115 -4.01 4.69 -6.55
CA THR A 115 -4.60 3.54 -5.85
C THR A 115 -3.80 2.24 -5.96
N GLY A 116 -2.94 2.09 -6.97
CA GLY A 116 -2.11 0.91 -7.16
C GLY A 116 -2.92 -0.38 -7.20
N SER A 117 -2.68 -1.28 -6.25
CA SER A 117 -3.44 -2.53 -6.08
C SER A 117 -4.85 -2.33 -5.49
N GLY A 118 -5.23 -1.12 -5.13
CA GLY A 118 -6.47 -0.81 -4.41
C GLY A 118 -6.38 -1.00 -2.90
N ALA A 119 -5.19 -1.21 -2.34
CA ALA A 119 -4.99 -1.61 -0.95
C ALA A 119 -5.67 -0.68 0.06
N LEU A 120 -5.38 0.62 0.01
CA LEU A 120 -5.96 1.60 0.92
C LEU A 120 -7.47 1.71 0.77
N LEU A 121 -7.95 1.82 -0.47
CA LEU A 121 -9.38 1.93 -0.75
C LEU A 121 -10.15 0.72 -0.25
N LEU A 122 -9.69 -0.49 -0.58
CA LEU A 122 -10.38 -1.73 -0.22
C LEU A 122 -10.33 -2.00 1.29
N ALA A 123 -9.21 -1.69 1.96
CA ALA A 123 -9.11 -1.74 3.41
C ALA A 123 -10.13 -0.81 4.08
N CYS A 124 -10.21 0.45 3.64
CA CYS A 124 -11.18 1.39 4.17
C CYS A 124 -12.64 0.99 3.88
N LEU A 125 -12.93 0.45 2.69
CA LEU A 125 -14.27 -0.04 2.36
C LEU A 125 -14.67 -1.28 3.17
N SER A 126 -13.71 -2.09 3.65
CA SER A 126 -13.99 -3.20 4.56
C SER A 126 -14.42 -2.72 5.95
N GLU A 127 -13.85 -1.62 6.44
CA GLU A 127 -14.17 -1.01 7.73
C GLU A 127 -15.49 -0.21 7.70
N TRP A 128 -15.85 0.38 6.55
CA TRP A 128 -17.07 1.18 6.39
C TRP A 128 -18.03 0.57 5.38
N PRO A 129 -18.95 -0.33 5.82
CA PRO A 129 -19.81 -1.12 4.91
C PRO A 129 -20.74 -0.29 4.02
N ASN A 130 -21.08 0.94 4.44
CA ASN A 130 -21.97 1.83 3.68
C ASN A 130 -21.21 2.83 2.80
N ALA A 131 -19.86 2.86 2.86
CA ALA A 131 -19.05 3.73 2.04
C ALA A 131 -18.96 3.22 0.59
N THR A 132 -18.82 4.16 -0.33
CA THR A 132 -18.39 3.91 -1.72
C THR A 132 -17.06 4.58 -1.96
N GLY A 133 -16.27 4.07 -2.91
CA GLY A 133 -14.96 4.60 -3.16
C GLY A 133 -14.62 4.72 -4.64
N LEU A 134 -13.72 5.66 -4.92
CA LEU A 134 -13.08 5.85 -6.21
C LEU A 134 -11.57 5.75 -6.04
N GLY A 135 -10.94 4.78 -6.73
CA GLY A 135 -9.49 4.72 -6.89
C GLY A 135 -9.10 5.37 -8.21
N VAL A 136 -8.12 6.24 -8.18
CA VAL A 136 -7.54 6.87 -9.39
C VAL A 136 -6.08 6.44 -9.50
N ASP A 137 -5.67 6.07 -10.71
CA ASP A 137 -4.27 5.74 -11.00
C ASP A 137 -3.93 6.13 -12.44
N ALA A 138 -2.68 6.47 -12.69
CA ALA A 138 -2.17 6.78 -14.02
C ALA A 138 -1.87 5.51 -14.84
N SER A 139 -1.83 4.34 -14.22
CA SER A 139 -1.51 3.05 -14.82
C SER A 139 -2.76 2.20 -15.05
N LEU A 140 -3.10 1.91 -16.30
CA LEU A 140 -4.17 0.95 -16.63
C LEU A 140 -3.87 -0.45 -16.08
N ALA A 141 -2.60 -0.84 -16.00
CA ALA A 141 -2.20 -2.14 -15.46
C ALA A 141 -2.45 -2.21 -13.94
N ALA A 142 -2.17 -1.12 -13.21
CA ALA A 142 -2.50 -1.03 -11.79
C ALA A 142 -4.00 -1.08 -11.55
N LEU A 143 -4.79 -0.34 -12.34
CA LEU A 143 -6.25 -0.37 -12.24
C LEU A 143 -6.84 -1.76 -12.53
N ALA A 144 -6.25 -2.53 -13.44
CA ALA A 144 -6.68 -3.91 -13.69
C ALA A 144 -6.47 -4.78 -12.43
N VAL A 145 -5.32 -4.65 -11.74
CA VAL A 145 -5.06 -5.35 -10.48
C VAL A 145 -6.05 -4.91 -9.39
N ALA A 146 -6.30 -3.59 -9.25
CA ALA A 146 -7.26 -3.07 -8.27
C ALA A 146 -8.69 -3.58 -8.52
N GLN A 147 -9.13 -3.66 -9.78
CA GLN A 147 -10.43 -4.23 -10.15
C GLN A 147 -10.54 -5.72 -9.80
N GLU A 148 -9.50 -6.50 -10.07
CA GLU A 148 -9.47 -7.92 -9.68
C GLU A 148 -9.52 -8.06 -8.16
N ASN A 149 -8.84 -7.21 -7.41
CA ASN A 149 -8.85 -7.19 -5.96
C ASN A 149 -10.22 -6.82 -5.41
N ALA A 150 -10.89 -5.82 -5.98
CA ALA A 150 -12.25 -5.48 -5.59
C ALA A 150 -13.24 -6.64 -5.83
N GLN A 151 -13.05 -7.40 -6.90
CA GLN A 151 -13.86 -8.60 -7.18
C GLN A 151 -13.59 -9.72 -6.16
N SER A 152 -12.32 -10.05 -5.93
CA SER A 152 -11.93 -11.14 -5.04
C SER A 152 -12.28 -10.89 -3.57
N THR A 153 -12.33 -9.61 -3.15
CA THR A 153 -12.72 -9.19 -1.79
C THR A 153 -14.24 -8.95 -1.65
N GLY A 154 -15.02 -9.08 -2.74
CA GLY A 154 -16.47 -8.83 -2.72
C GLY A 154 -16.85 -7.34 -2.66
N LEU A 155 -15.91 -6.43 -2.91
CA LEU A 155 -16.11 -4.98 -2.81
C LEU A 155 -16.40 -4.30 -4.15
N ALA A 156 -16.44 -5.03 -5.27
CA ALA A 156 -16.63 -4.49 -6.63
C ALA A 156 -17.89 -3.64 -6.80
N GLY A 157 -18.95 -3.90 -6.02
CA GLY A 157 -20.18 -3.09 -6.06
C GLY A 157 -20.05 -1.71 -5.40
N ARG A 158 -18.96 -1.43 -4.68
CA ARG A 158 -18.71 -0.20 -3.92
C ARG A 158 -17.40 0.49 -4.28
N ALA A 159 -16.47 -0.20 -4.95
CA ALA A 159 -15.19 0.31 -5.41
C ALA A 159 -15.26 0.56 -6.92
N ASN A 160 -15.00 1.79 -7.35
CA ASN A 160 -14.84 2.18 -8.74
C ASN A 160 -13.40 2.59 -9.00
N PHE A 161 -12.93 2.42 -10.24
CA PHE A 161 -11.57 2.76 -10.62
C PHE A 161 -11.56 3.58 -11.91
N ARG A 162 -10.70 4.61 -11.96
CA ARG A 162 -10.61 5.55 -13.07
C ARG A 162 -9.15 5.81 -13.43
N LEU A 163 -8.85 5.77 -14.72
CA LEU A 163 -7.58 6.28 -15.23
C LEU A 163 -7.56 7.80 -15.08
N GLY A 164 -6.51 8.33 -14.47
CA GLY A 164 -6.38 9.75 -14.24
C GLY A 164 -5.03 10.13 -13.67
N ASP A 165 -4.75 11.40 -13.66
CA ASP A 165 -3.55 11.99 -13.09
C ASP A 165 -3.93 12.71 -11.78
N TRP A 166 -3.72 12.01 -10.67
CA TRP A 166 -4.19 12.41 -9.34
C TRP A 166 -5.68 12.74 -9.34
N GLY A 167 -6.06 13.94 -8.91
CA GLY A 167 -7.45 14.42 -8.89
C GLY A 167 -7.85 15.24 -10.10
N GLU A 168 -7.04 15.32 -11.15
CA GLU A 168 -7.35 16.13 -12.33
C GLU A 168 -8.67 15.71 -12.99
N GLY A 169 -9.52 16.69 -13.30
CA GLY A 169 -10.80 16.47 -13.93
C GLY A 169 -11.87 15.84 -13.05
N LEU A 170 -11.60 15.61 -11.75
CA LEU A 170 -12.63 15.22 -10.79
C LEU A 170 -13.45 16.46 -10.40
N SER A 171 -14.77 16.33 -10.47
CA SER A 171 -15.74 17.35 -10.03
C SER A 171 -16.47 16.96 -8.75
N GLU A 172 -16.33 15.71 -8.36
CA GLU A 172 -16.93 15.14 -7.16
C GLU A 172 -16.15 15.54 -5.91
N ARG A 173 -16.84 15.53 -4.76
CA ARG A 173 -16.24 15.73 -3.45
C ARG A 173 -16.31 14.48 -2.60
N PHE A 174 -15.35 14.33 -1.68
CA PHE A 174 -15.14 13.15 -0.86
C PHE A 174 -15.04 13.52 0.61
N ASP A 175 -15.45 12.59 1.48
CA ASP A 175 -15.36 12.76 2.94
C ASP A 175 -13.99 12.35 3.46
N LEU A 176 -13.35 11.39 2.75
CA LEU A 176 -12.00 10.92 3.02
C LEU A 176 -11.22 10.84 1.72
N ILE A 177 -10.01 11.38 1.71
CA ILE A 177 -9.04 11.22 0.63
C ILE A 177 -7.81 10.51 1.20
N LEU A 178 -7.36 9.47 0.53
CA LEU A 178 -6.16 8.70 0.85
C LEU A 178 -5.17 8.81 -0.30
N SER A 179 -3.88 8.76 0.01
CA SER A 179 -2.85 8.58 -1.00
C SER A 179 -1.57 8.03 -0.38
N ASN A 180 -0.96 7.07 -1.05
CA ASN A 180 0.44 6.73 -0.86
C ASN A 180 1.20 7.11 -2.15
N PRO A 181 1.56 8.39 -2.32
CA PRO A 181 2.25 8.84 -3.52
C PRO A 181 3.71 8.40 -3.50
N PRO A 182 4.41 8.36 -4.63
CA PRO A 182 5.86 8.28 -4.67
C PRO A 182 6.48 9.40 -3.82
N TYR A 183 7.51 9.07 -3.04
CA TYR A 183 8.15 10.04 -2.14
C TYR A 183 9.68 9.88 -2.04
N ILE A 184 10.27 8.97 -2.82
CA ILE A 184 11.70 8.71 -2.82
C ILE A 184 12.38 9.70 -3.77
N ALA A 185 13.43 10.36 -3.29
CA ALA A 185 14.26 11.21 -4.15
C ALA A 185 15.06 10.36 -5.14
N GLU A 186 15.26 10.84 -6.37
CA GLU A 186 16.04 10.12 -7.41
C GLU A 186 17.46 9.78 -6.97
N THR A 187 18.02 10.54 -6.03
CA THR A 187 19.37 10.36 -5.48
C THR A 187 19.42 9.40 -4.29
N GLU A 188 18.27 8.96 -3.79
CA GLU A 188 18.18 8.09 -2.62
C GLU A 188 18.48 6.64 -2.99
N GLU A 189 19.29 5.99 -2.18
CA GLU A 189 19.59 4.56 -2.35
C GLU A 189 18.43 3.71 -1.84
N ILE A 190 17.94 2.83 -2.70
CA ILE A 190 16.94 1.81 -2.36
C ILE A 190 17.51 0.43 -2.61
N SER A 191 16.92 -0.59 -1.99
CA SER A 191 17.36 -1.98 -2.20
C SER A 191 17.25 -2.39 -3.65
N GLU A 192 18.14 -3.26 -4.10
CA GLU A 192 18.12 -3.80 -5.47
C GLU A 192 16.83 -4.56 -5.77
N GLU A 193 16.28 -5.24 -4.76
CA GLU A 193 14.97 -5.92 -4.85
C GLU A 193 13.88 -4.94 -5.28
N VAL A 194 13.71 -3.84 -4.55
CA VAL A 194 12.68 -2.83 -4.84
C VAL A 194 12.92 -2.19 -6.21
N ARG A 195 14.16 -1.83 -6.52
CA ARG A 195 14.53 -1.20 -7.80
C ARG A 195 14.24 -2.09 -9.00
N THR A 196 14.43 -3.40 -8.84
CA THR A 196 14.34 -4.36 -9.95
C THR A 196 12.91 -4.82 -10.19
N PHE A 197 12.12 -5.01 -9.13
CA PHE A 197 10.85 -5.73 -9.22
C PHE A 197 9.61 -4.84 -9.04
N GLU A 198 9.76 -3.59 -8.59
CA GLU A 198 8.64 -2.69 -8.40
C GLU A 198 8.65 -1.52 -9.38
N PRO A 199 7.49 -0.96 -9.77
CA PRO A 199 7.44 0.07 -10.80
C PRO A 199 8.09 1.38 -10.32
N ALA A 200 9.07 1.90 -11.06
CA ALA A 200 9.78 3.12 -10.70
C ALA A 200 8.85 4.34 -10.53
N SER A 201 7.74 4.38 -11.28
CA SER A 201 6.72 5.42 -11.18
C SER A 201 5.94 5.39 -9.86
N ALA A 202 6.00 4.32 -9.09
CA ALA A 202 5.40 4.22 -7.77
C ALA A 202 6.41 4.50 -6.63
N LEU A 203 7.66 4.81 -6.96
CA LEU A 203 8.75 4.98 -6.00
C LEU A 203 9.30 6.40 -5.99
N PHE A 204 9.68 6.93 -7.15
CA PHE A 204 10.46 8.16 -7.26
C PHE A 204 9.60 9.37 -7.58
N ALA A 205 9.85 10.48 -6.86
CA ALA A 205 9.16 11.76 -6.99
C ALA A 205 10.14 12.94 -7.14
N GLY A 206 10.98 12.87 -8.18
CA GLY A 206 11.91 13.93 -8.53
C GLY A 206 13.13 14.03 -7.62
N GLY A 207 13.81 15.18 -7.68
CA GLY A 207 15.11 15.37 -7.03
C GLY A 207 15.07 15.41 -5.50
N ASP A 208 13.94 15.76 -4.89
CA ASP A 208 13.76 15.87 -3.43
C ASP A 208 12.62 14.99 -2.89
N GLY A 209 11.99 14.17 -3.74
CA GLY A 209 10.91 13.26 -3.36
C GLY A 209 9.58 13.97 -3.06
N LEU A 210 9.38 15.23 -3.51
CA LEU A 210 8.20 16.02 -3.18
C LEU A 210 7.33 16.39 -4.38
N ASP A 211 7.70 15.97 -5.59
CA ASP A 211 7.01 16.43 -6.80
C ASP A 211 5.54 16.05 -6.83
N ASP A 212 5.20 14.85 -6.38
CA ASP A 212 3.81 14.40 -6.35
C ASP A 212 2.97 15.14 -5.29
N TYR A 213 3.55 15.48 -4.14
CA TYR A 213 2.86 16.33 -3.15
C TYR A 213 2.59 17.74 -3.70
N ARG A 214 3.52 18.31 -4.47
CA ARG A 214 3.31 19.62 -5.14
C ARG A 214 2.13 19.58 -6.12
N ARG A 215 1.82 18.41 -6.67
CA ARG A 215 0.70 18.19 -7.58
C ARG A 215 -0.60 17.86 -6.83
N ILE A 216 -0.55 17.09 -5.77
CA ILE A 216 -1.72 16.62 -5.01
C ILE A 216 -2.29 17.75 -4.15
N LEU A 217 -1.46 18.41 -3.32
CA LEU A 217 -1.93 19.37 -2.31
C LEU A 217 -2.83 20.49 -2.87
N PRO A 218 -2.52 21.13 -4.01
CA PRO A 218 -3.38 22.17 -4.58
C PRO A 218 -4.78 21.69 -5.00
N GLN A 219 -4.94 20.39 -5.26
CA GLN A 219 -6.20 19.82 -5.75
C GLN A 219 -7.16 19.46 -4.58
N LEU A 220 -6.60 19.12 -3.42
CA LEU A 220 -7.38 18.62 -2.27
C LEU A 220 -8.50 19.54 -1.80
N PRO A 221 -8.34 20.91 -1.74
CA PRO A 221 -9.42 21.78 -1.27
C PRO A 221 -10.68 21.71 -2.12
N SER A 222 -10.55 21.45 -3.42
CA SER A 222 -11.68 21.31 -4.33
C SER A 222 -12.35 19.93 -4.23
N LEU A 223 -11.60 18.91 -3.79
CA LEU A 223 -12.04 17.51 -3.73
C LEU A 223 -12.60 17.12 -2.36
N LEU A 224 -12.28 17.84 -1.29
CA LEU A 224 -12.78 17.56 0.05
C LEU A 224 -14.16 18.20 0.29
N ASN A 225 -15.04 17.43 0.90
CA ASN A 225 -16.25 17.94 1.52
C ASN A 225 -15.90 18.84 2.73
N PRO A 226 -16.76 19.80 3.12
CA PRO A 226 -16.60 20.50 4.37
C PRO A 226 -16.49 19.54 5.56
N GLY A 227 -15.41 19.63 6.32
CA GLY A 227 -15.09 18.72 7.41
C GLY A 227 -14.55 17.35 6.98
N GLY A 228 -14.22 17.20 5.70
CA GLY A 228 -13.54 16.02 5.18
C GLY A 228 -12.07 15.97 5.62
N LEU A 229 -11.49 14.79 5.53
CA LEU A 229 -10.12 14.46 5.94
C LEU A 229 -9.32 13.98 4.73
N ALA A 230 -8.08 14.44 4.57
CA ALA A 230 -7.12 13.78 3.70
C ALA A 230 -5.98 13.18 4.54
N VAL A 231 -5.51 11.97 4.21
CA VAL A 231 -4.39 11.30 4.85
C VAL A 231 -3.42 10.84 3.77
N LEU A 232 -2.20 11.38 3.81
CA LEU A 232 -1.16 11.09 2.82
C LEU A 232 0.01 10.40 3.49
N GLU A 233 0.51 9.30 2.90
CA GLU A 233 1.79 8.70 3.32
C GLU A 233 2.93 9.65 3.02
N ILE A 234 3.98 9.59 3.85
CA ILE A 234 5.19 10.40 3.71
C ILE A 234 6.44 9.60 4.03
N GLY A 235 7.56 9.98 3.43
CA GLY A 235 8.87 9.56 3.90
C GLY A 235 9.13 10.12 5.32
N HIS A 236 9.72 9.32 6.18
CA HIS A 236 9.88 9.64 7.61
C HIS A 236 10.66 10.95 7.90
N THR A 237 11.41 11.47 6.94
CA THR A 237 12.15 12.75 7.05
C THR A 237 11.40 13.94 6.49
N GLN A 238 10.26 13.73 5.78
CA GLN A 238 9.54 14.77 5.04
C GLN A 238 8.50 15.50 5.87
N GLY A 239 8.20 15.05 7.09
CA GLY A 239 7.07 15.51 7.90
C GLY A 239 6.98 17.03 8.03
N GLN A 240 8.05 17.71 8.46
CA GLN A 240 8.03 19.16 8.65
C GLN A 240 7.84 19.93 7.35
N THR A 241 8.40 19.44 6.25
CA THR A 241 8.23 20.03 4.92
C THR A 241 6.77 19.93 4.47
N LEU A 242 6.15 18.76 4.68
CA LEU A 242 4.74 18.53 4.32
C LEU A 242 3.78 19.37 5.19
N LEU A 243 4.08 19.59 6.48
CA LEU A 243 3.31 20.52 7.32
C LEU A 243 3.33 21.96 6.76
N ALA A 244 4.49 22.44 6.35
CA ALA A 244 4.63 23.77 5.74
C ALA A 244 3.87 23.88 4.41
N MET A 245 4.08 22.90 3.50
CA MET A 245 3.39 22.87 2.21
C MET A 245 1.86 22.80 2.39
N ALA A 246 1.37 22.02 3.34
CA ALA A 246 -0.05 21.91 3.64
C ALA A 246 -0.64 23.26 4.12
N ALA A 247 0.09 23.99 4.97
CA ALA A 247 -0.33 25.31 5.45
C ALA A 247 -0.46 26.32 4.30
N ASP A 248 0.44 26.29 3.32
CA ASP A 248 0.38 27.16 2.13
C ASP A 248 -0.89 26.92 1.29
N HIS A 249 -1.48 25.72 1.39
CA HIS A 249 -2.74 25.38 0.73
C HIS A 249 -3.97 25.47 1.64
N GLY A 250 -3.84 26.08 2.83
CA GLY A 250 -4.96 26.34 3.74
C GLY A 250 -5.42 25.15 4.56
N PHE A 251 -4.54 24.17 4.78
CA PHE A 251 -4.82 23.03 5.66
C PHE A 251 -4.28 23.25 7.07
N THR A 252 -5.01 22.74 8.05
CA THR A 252 -4.46 22.36 9.35
C THR A 252 -3.97 20.94 9.23
N ALA A 253 -2.70 20.69 9.57
CA ALA A 253 -2.05 19.41 9.38
C ALA A 253 -1.51 18.83 10.68
N SER A 254 -1.48 17.50 10.81
CA SER A 254 -0.85 16.77 11.92
C SER A 254 -0.09 15.56 11.40
N LEU A 255 1.07 15.29 12.02
CA LEU A 255 1.89 14.11 11.72
C LEU A 255 1.47 12.92 12.60
N HIS A 256 1.53 11.74 12.02
CA HIS A 256 1.22 10.49 12.71
C HIS A 256 2.32 9.47 12.43
N PRO A 257 2.92 8.90 13.51
CA PRO A 257 3.98 7.92 13.38
C PRO A 257 3.41 6.52 13.10
N ASP A 258 4.26 5.68 12.49
CA ASP A 258 4.07 4.25 12.40
C ASP A 258 4.36 3.54 13.74
N LEU A 259 4.22 2.22 13.78
CA LEU A 259 4.48 1.40 14.97
C LEU A 259 5.96 1.46 15.43
N ALA A 260 6.88 1.85 14.56
CA ALA A 260 8.29 2.07 14.90
C ALA A 260 8.56 3.48 15.46
N GLY A 261 7.54 4.35 15.55
CA GLY A 261 7.63 5.73 16.03
C GLY A 261 8.21 6.70 15.02
N ARG A 262 8.25 6.35 13.74
CA ARG A 262 8.71 7.22 12.64
C ARG A 262 7.52 7.91 12.00
N ASP A 263 7.63 9.20 11.68
CA ASP A 263 6.59 9.91 10.94
C ASP A 263 6.25 9.14 9.66
N ARG A 264 4.97 8.77 9.50
CA ARG A 264 4.54 7.94 8.38
C ARG A 264 3.43 8.57 7.55
N CYS A 265 2.57 9.36 8.14
CA CYS A 265 1.55 10.07 7.37
C CYS A 265 1.25 11.45 7.93
N VAL A 266 0.74 12.30 7.06
CA VAL A 266 0.17 13.60 7.39
C VAL A 266 -1.33 13.56 7.20
N ALA A 267 -2.07 13.97 8.24
CA ALA A 267 -3.52 14.16 8.19
C ALA A 267 -3.86 15.64 8.01
N LEU A 268 -4.72 15.95 7.03
CA LEU A 268 -5.03 17.29 6.56
C LEU A 268 -6.51 17.57 6.69
N ASN A 269 -6.86 18.66 7.36
CA ASN A 269 -8.22 19.18 7.44
C ASN A 269 -8.24 20.60 6.85
N VAL A 270 -9.28 20.92 6.09
CA VAL A 270 -9.46 22.29 5.60
C VAL A 270 -9.58 23.23 6.79
N SER A 271 -8.70 24.22 6.89
CA SER A 271 -8.75 25.22 7.96
C SER A 271 -10.10 25.93 7.97
N THR A 272 -10.79 25.91 9.10
CA THR A 272 -12.04 26.66 9.32
C THR A 272 -11.77 28.15 9.56
N LEU A 273 -10.52 28.58 9.58
CA LEU A 273 -10.14 29.98 9.71
C LEU A 273 -10.53 30.70 8.42
N LYS A 274 -11.46 31.67 8.52
CA LYS A 274 -11.73 32.63 7.45
C LYS A 274 -10.41 33.28 7.04
N PRO A 275 -10.14 33.46 5.72
CA PRO A 275 -9.03 34.29 5.31
C PRO A 275 -9.19 35.66 6.00
N ALA A 276 -8.13 36.14 6.62
CA ALA A 276 -8.08 37.51 7.14
C ALA A 276 -8.40 38.45 5.98
N ALA A 277 -9.44 39.26 6.15
CA ALA A 277 -9.90 40.22 5.17
C ALA A 277 -8.88 41.32 4.90
#